data_d87aaff6c75c00fb302ccb228b236cef
#
_entry.id   d87aaff6c75c00fb302ccb228b236cef
#
_cell.length_a   1.000
_cell.length_b   1.000
_cell.length_c   1.000
_cell.angle_alpha   90.00
_cell.angle_beta   90.00
_cell.angle_gamma   90.00
#
_symmetry.space_group_name_H-M   'P 1'
#
loop_
_entity.id
_entity.type
_entity.pdbx_description
1 polymer ?
#
loop_
_entity_poly.entity_id
_entity_poly.type
_entity_poly.pdbx_seq_one_letter_code
_entity_poly.pdbx_strand_id
1 'polypeptide(L)'
;MGTILKQEKFLLLAVIATCFAYPFEHQLLSHGHTVALIAGVVLVAFIVCASMRVAHHAELLAEKVGDPYGTMILTRSAVLVEVVILAIMMSNEPSPTLARDTIYSAVMLDINGILGLAALMGGLKHGEQSYKDDSARSYSVMILTAMAVSMVVPEFIPESNWKLYSAFTIGAMILLYGLFLRMQVGPHSYFFSYSYPDKKRRKDQPEHAAKEVRLSLSIGILVFGVVIIGALAEVMSKTVDLGLEGSGAPPVMTAILVAAISAAPEILTALRAALANRMQSVVNIALGASLSTVILTVPVMEAMALYTGQXXXXCKR
;
A
#
# COMPACT_ATOMS: atom_id res chain seq x y z
N MET A 1 18.45 -24.21 -7.91
CA MET A 1 18.90 -23.04 -7.14
C MET A 1 19.18 -21.83 -8.02
N GLY A 2 19.93 -21.95 -9.10
CA GLY A 2 20.24 -20.82 -10.01
C GLY A 2 19.03 -20.16 -10.68
N THR A 3 17.97 -20.91 -10.93
CA THR A 3 16.75 -20.37 -11.56
C THR A 3 15.95 -19.48 -10.59
N ILE A 4 15.92 -19.87 -9.31
CA ILE A 4 15.25 -19.10 -8.25
C ILE A 4 16.00 -17.78 -8.03
N LEU A 5 17.33 -17.84 -7.95
CA LEU A 5 18.16 -16.63 -7.79
C LEU A 5 17.95 -15.62 -8.93
N LYS A 6 17.83 -16.10 -10.17
CA LYS A 6 17.54 -15.23 -11.33
C LYS A 6 16.17 -14.60 -11.26
N GLN A 7 15.17 -15.33 -10.75
CA GLN A 7 13.80 -14.81 -10.59
C GLN A 7 13.72 -13.79 -9.46
N GLU A 8 14.49 -13.98 -8.37
CA GLU A 8 14.46 -13.14 -7.17
C GLU A 8 15.56 -12.06 -7.16
N LYS A 9 16.11 -11.71 -8.33
CA LYS A 9 17.23 -10.75 -8.44
C LYS A 9 16.94 -9.41 -7.76
N PHE A 10 15.71 -8.90 -7.82
CA PHE A 10 15.33 -7.61 -7.21
C PHE A 10 15.31 -7.71 -5.68
N LEU A 11 14.82 -8.82 -5.14
CA LEU A 11 14.85 -9.06 -3.69
C LEU A 11 16.30 -9.28 -3.22
N LEU A 12 17.11 -9.99 -3.99
CA LEU A 12 18.54 -10.16 -3.69
C LEU A 12 19.28 -8.81 -3.67
N LEU A 13 18.98 -7.94 -4.62
CA LEU A 13 19.54 -6.58 -4.65
C LEU A 13 19.14 -5.79 -3.39
N ALA A 14 17.88 -5.92 -2.96
CA ALA A 14 17.40 -5.28 -1.74
C ALA A 14 18.12 -5.84 -0.49
N VAL A 15 18.34 -7.16 -0.43
CA VAL A 15 19.11 -7.80 0.66
C VAL A 15 20.55 -7.24 0.69
N ILE A 16 21.20 -7.18 -0.48
CA ILE A 16 22.55 -6.61 -0.59
C ILE A 16 22.55 -5.15 -0.12
N ALA A 17 21.56 -4.36 -0.57
CA ALA A 17 21.41 -2.97 -0.16
C ALA A 17 21.26 -2.86 1.36
N THR A 18 20.47 -3.75 2.00
CA THR A 18 20.30 -3.78 3.45
C THR A 18 21.64 -4.08 4.15
N CYS A 19 22.36 -5.08 3.65
CA CYS A 19 23.68 -5.47 4.21
C CYS A 19 24.71 -4.35 4.12
N PHE A 20 24.58 -3.45 3.15
CA PHE A 20 25.45 -2.26 3.04
C PHE A 20 24.89 -1.08 3.82
N ALA A 21 23.59 -0.81 3.74
CA ALA A 21 22.96 0.37 4.33
C ALA A 21 23.16 0.42 5.86
N TYR A 22 22.95 -0.71 6.56
CA TYR A 22 23.04 -0.77 8.02
C TYR A 22 24.44 -0.43 8.55
N PRO A 23 25.52 -1.10 8.11
CA PRO A 23 26.87 -0.78 8.64
C PRO A 23 27.35 0.62 8.25
N PHE A 24 26.92 1.13 7.11
CA PHE A 24 27.34 2.43 6.61
C PHE A 24 26.36 3.56 6.91
N GLU A 25 25.29 3.31 7.66
CA GLU A 25 24.28 4.31 8.05
C GLU A 25 24.91 5.57 8.62
N HIS A 26 25.76 5.41 9.63
CA HIS A 26 26.43 6.56 10.30
C HIS A 26 27.27 7.37 9.33
N GLN A 27 27.97 6.70 8.40
CA GLN A 27 28.78 7.39 7.38
C GLN A 27 27.89 8.15 6.38
N LEU A 28 26.79 7.52 5.93
CA LEU A 28 25.83 8.17 5.02
C LEU A 28 25.25 9.45 5.63
N LEU A 29 24.94 9.42 6.93
CA LEU A 29 24.39 10.56 7.64
C LEU A 29 25.47 11.63 7.92
N SER A 30 26.75 11.26 8.12
CA SER A 30 27.82 12.21 8.44
C SER A 30 28.33 13.00 7.24
N HIS A 31 28.07 12.56 6.00
CA HIS A 31 28.54 13.22 4.77
C HIS A 31 27.66 14.39 4.30
N GLY A 32 26.61 14.74 5.07
CA GLY A 32 25.79 15.93 4.82
C GLY A 32 24.52 15.65 3.99
N HIS A 33 23.70 16.68 3.88
CA HIS A 33 22.31 16.58 3.36
C HIS A 33 22.24 15.99 1.94
N THR A 34 23.12 16.39 1.03
CA THR A 34 23.10 15.93 -0.37
C THR A 34 23.38 14.42 -0.47
N VAL A 35 24.38 13.92 0.28
CA VAL A 35 24.73 12.50 0.28
C VAL A 35 23.60 11.68 0.91
N ALA A 36 23.04 12.17 2.00
CA ALA A 36 21.89 11.54 2.67
C ALA A 36 20.67 11.46 1.72
N LEU A 37 20.37 12.54 1.00
CA LEU A 37 19.25 12.57 0.04
C LEU A 37 19.45 11.55 -1.10
N ILE A 38 20.67 11.53 -1.69
CA ILE A 38 20.98 10.57 -2.77
C ILE A 38 20.85 9.14 -2.24
N ALA A 39 21.38 8.86 -1.05
CA ALA A 39 21.27 7.54 -0.40
C ALA A 39 19.79 7.17 -0.19
N GLY A 40 19.00 8.12 0.33
CA GLY A 40 17.56 7.94 0.53
C GLY A 40 16.85 7.56 -0.78
N VAL A 41 17.10 8.29 -1.87
CA VAL A 41 16.51 8.01 -3.19
C VAL A 41 16.91 6.61 -3.68
N VAL A 42 18.16 6.22 -3.49
CA VAL A 42 18.65 4.88 -3.88
C VAL A 42 17.94 3.79 -3.04
N LEU A 43 17.80 4.03 -1.74
CA LEU A 43 17.10 3.08 -0.85
C LEU A 43 15.62 2.95 -1.23
N VAL A 44 14.96 4.07 -1.57
CA VAL A 44 13.58 4.08 -2.12
C VAL A 44 13.49 3.14 -3.34
N ALA A 45 14.43 3.25 -4.29
CA ALA A 45 14.43 2.38 -5.48
C ALA A 45 14.53 0.89 -5.10
N PHE A 46 15.36 0.54 -4.10
CA PHE A 46 15.47 -0.85 -3.61
C PHE A 46 14.19 -1.31 -2.89
N ILE A 47 13.56 -0.42 -2.11
CA ILE A 47 12.26 -0.72 -1.46
C ILE A 47 11.19 -1.01 -2.53
N VAL A 48 11.09 -0.16 -3.56
CA VAL A 48 10.14 -0.36 -4.68
C VAL A 48 10.42 -1.71 -5.37
N CYS A 49 11.68 -2.03 -5.64
CA CYS A 49 12.05 -3.32 -6.25
C CYS A 49 11.64 -4.52 -5.37
N ALA A 50 11.85 -4.42 -4.05
CA ALA A 50 11.44 -5.46 -3.10
C ALA A 50 9.92 -5.56 -3.02
N SER A 51 9.21 -4.42 -2.96
CA SER A 51 7.74 -4.37 -2.91
C SER A 51 7.11 -5.02 -4.16
N MET A 52 7.69 -4.79 -5.34
CA MET A 52 7.25 -5.45 -6.57
C MET A 52 7.38 -6.98 -6.49
N ARG A 53 8.42 -7.50 -5.81
CA ARG A 53 8.56 -8.95 -5.61
C ARG A 53 7.58 -9.50 -4.60
N VAL A 54 7.36 -8.75 -3.49
CA VAL A 54 6.31 -9.08 -2.50
C VAL A 54 4.94 -9.16 -3.20
N ALA A 55 4.60 -8.13 -3.98
CA ALA A 55 3.34 -8.07 -4.75
C ALA A 55 3.22 -9.27 -5.71
N HIS A 56 4.30 -9.61 -6.43
CA HIS A 56 4.29 -10.76 -7.35
C HIS A 56 4.00 -12.08 -6.62
N HIS A 57 4.59 -12.31 -5.43
CA HIS A 57 4.30 -13.51 -4.65
C HIS A 57 2.89 -13.49 -4.06
N ALA A 58 2.38 -12.31 -3.70
CA ALA A 58 0.99 -12.13 -3.30
C ALA A 58 0.03 -12.47 -4.47
N GLU A 59 0.37 -12.06 -5.70
CA GLU A 59 -0.39 -12.41 -6.91
C GLU A 59 -0.42 -13.93 -7.14
N LEU A 60 0.72 -14.60 -7.04
CA LEU A 60 0.82 -16.06 -7.18
C LEU A 60 -0.04 -16.79 -6.14
N LEU A 61 -0.03 -16.30 -4.89
CA LEU A 61 -0.88 -16.85 -3.82
C LEU A 61 -2.36 -16.59 -4.11
N ALA A 62 -2.68 -15.38 -4.58
CA ALA A 62 -4.04 -14.97 -4.94
C ALA A 62 -4.61 -15.84 -6.07
N GLU A 63 -3.81 -16.07 -7.12
CA GLU A 63 -4.20 -16.93 -8.25
C GLU A 63 -4.50 -18.36 -7.79
N LYS A 64 -3.69 -18.88 -6.88
CA LYS A 64 -3.84 -20.27 -6.38
C LYS A 64 -5.07 -20.43 -5.49
N VAL A 65 -5.39 -19.42 -4.70
CA VAL A 65 -6.55 -19.45 -3.78
C VAL A 65 -7.85 -19.12 -4.53
N GLY A 66 -7.75 -18.25 -5.55
CA GLY A 66 -8.90 -17.85 -6.37
C GLY A 66 -9.74 -16.76 -5.73
N ASP A 67 -10.63 -16.17 -6.55
CA ASP A 67 -11.52 -15.10 -6.09
C ASP A 67 -12.64 -15.66 -5.18
N PRO A 68 -13.03 -14.90 -4.17
CA PRO A 68 -12.62 -13.52 -3.81
C PRO A 68 -11.41 -13.45 -2.86
N TYR A 69 -10.97 -14.58 -2.33
CA TYR A 69 -9.90 -14.65 -1.32
C TYR A 69 -8.54 -14.20 -1.88
N GLY A 70 -8.33 -14.46 -3.18
CA GLY A 70 -7.10 -14.02 -3.86
C GLY A 70 -6.93 -12.52 -3.82
N THR A 71 -7.97 -11.76 -4.14
CA THR A 71 -7.97 -10.30 -4.08
C THR A 71 -7.66 -9.82 -2.65
N MET A 72 -8.24 -10.50 -1.64
CA MET A 72 -7.99 -10.18 -0.23
C MET A 72 -6.51 -10.35 0.16
N ILE A 73 -5.85 -11.43 -0.32
CA ILE A 73 -4.43 -11.69 -0.06
C ILE A 73 -3.58 -10.56 -0.66
N LEU A 74 -3.85 -10.22 -1.92
CA LEU A 74 -3.10 -9.18 -2.63
C LEU A 74 -3.17 -7.84 -1.90
N THR A 75 -4.39 -7.39 -1.59
CA THR A 75 -4.63 -6.11 -0.91
C THR A 75 -3.99 -6.07 0.48
N ARG A 76 -4.17 -7.14 1.28
CA ARG A 76 -3.57 -7.19 2.62
C ARG A 76 -2.06 -7.20 2.59
N SER A 77 -1.45 -7.83 1.57
CA SER A 77 0.00 -7.85 1.42
C SER A 77 0.56 -6.46 1.13
N ALA A 78 -0.16 -5.67 0.31
CA ALA A 78 0.22 -4.28 0.01
C ALA A 78 0.12 -3.41 1.28
N VAL A 79 -1.00 -3.49 1.99
CA VAL A 79 -1.21 -2.73 3.25
C VAL A 79 -0.19 -3.15 4.31
N LEU A 80 0.19 -4.43 4.37
CA LEU A 80 1.20 -4.91 5.31
C LEU A 80 2.55 -4.20 5.08
N VAL A 81 2.95 -4.03 3.83
CA VAL A 81 4.17 -3.28 3.46
C VAL A 81 4.06 -1.83 3.96
N GLU A 82 2.94 -1.17 3.69
CA GLU A 82 2.67 0.21 4.11
C GLU A 82 2.72 0.36 5.63
N VAL A 83 2.04 -0.52 6.36
CA VAL A 83 1.98 -0.50 7.82
C VAL A 83 3.37 -0.69 8.42
N VAL A 84 4.18 -1.61 7.87
CA VAL A 84 5.55 -1.87 8.36
C VAL A 84 6.42 -0.63 8.16
N ILE A 85 6.37 0.01 6.98
CA ILE A 85 7.14 1.23 6.70
C ILE A 85 6.72 2.33 7.70
N LEU A 86 5.42 2.59 7.84
CA LEU A 86 4.90 3.61 8.76
C LEU A 86 5.28 3.34 10.22
N ALA A 87 5.13 2.09 10.67
CA ALA A 87 5.44 1.72 12.05
C ALA A 87 6.92 1.97 12.38
N ILE A 88 7.81 1.64 11.44
CA ILE A 88 9.26 1.87 11.61
C ILE A 88 9.56 3.37 11.62
N MET A 89 8.99 4.13 10.70
CA MET A 89 9.22 5.59 10.65
C MET A 89 8.72 6.27 11.92
N MET A 90 7.54 5.92 12.40
CA MET A 90 6.98 6.46 13.64
C MET A 90 7.79 6.06 14.89
N SER A 91 8.49 4.93 14.84
CA SER A 91 9.37 4.50 15.93
C SER A 91 10.67 5.29 15.97
N ASN A 92 11.18 5.67 14.79
CA ASN A 92 12.44 6.43 14.68
C ASN A 92 12.24 7.92 14.99
N GLU A 93 11.23 8.52 14.39
CA GLU A 93 10.90 9.93 14.62
C GLU A 93 9.40 10.06 14.90
N PRO A 94 9.02 10.24 16.15
CA PRO A 94 7.60 10.41 16.48
C PRO A 94 7.08 11.75 15.95
N SER A 95 6.55 11.71 14.75
CA SER A 95 5.83 12.83 14.15
C SER A 95 4.35 12.63 14.41
N PRO A 96 3.68 13.58 15.06
CA PRO A 96 2.26 13.43 15.40
C PRO A 96 1.35 13.38 14.18
N THR A 97 1.81 13.85 13.02
CA THR A 97 0.98 13.92 11.81
C THR A 97 1.38 12.90 10.73
N LEU A 98 2.54 12.24 10.85
CA LEU A 98 3.08 11.37 9.78
C LEU A 98 2.07 10.31 9.32
N ALA A 99 1.48 9.58 10.25
CA ALA A 99 0.51 8.52 9.90
C ALA A 99 -0.70 9.10 9.16
N ARG A 100 -1.26 10.19 9.70
CA ARG A 100 -2.40 10.90 9.09
C ARG A 100 -2.05 11.39 7.69
N ASP A 101 -0.93 12.09 7.56
CA ASP A 101 -0.49 12.70 6.30
C ASP A 101 -0.18 11.63 5.25
N THR A 102 0.39 10.48 5.65
CA THR A 102 0.66 9.34 4.76
C THR A 102 -0.65 8.72 4.28
N ILE A 103 -1.62 8.49 5.17
CA ILE A 103 -2.92 7.92 4.81
C ILE A 103 -3.66 8.85 3.82
N TYR A 104 -3.69 10.17 4.11
CA TYR A 104 -4.26 11.15 3.16
C TYR A 104 -3.54 11.12 1.82
N SER A 105 -2.20 11.09 1.83
CA SER A 105 -1.38 11.04 0.61
C SER A 105 -1.66 9.78 -0.20
N ALA A 106 -1.77 8.63 0.46
CA ALA A 106 -2.07 7.35 -0.20
C ALA A 106 -3.46 7.38 -0.85
N VAL A 107 -4.49 7.81 -0.12
CA VAL A 107 -5.86 7.91 -0.66
C VAL A 107 -5.90 8.90 -1.85
N MET A 108 -5.22 10.05 -1.74
CA MET A 108 -5.14 11.03 -2.82
C MET A 108 -4.41 10.47 -4.03
N LEU A 109 -3.31 9.75 -3.81
CA LEU A 109 -2.53 9.12 -4.88
C LEU A 109 -3.35 8.03 -5.59
N ASP A 110 -4.05 7.19 -4.84
CA ASP A 110 -4.89 6.12 -5.40
C ASP A 110 -6.02 6.70 -6.28
N ILE A 111 -6.78 7.66 -5.72
CA ILE A 111 -7.98 8.19 -6.38
C ILE A 111 -7.60 9.14 -7.53
N ASN A 112 -6.65 10.03 -7.32
CA ASN A 112 -6.29 11.03 -8.34
C ASN A 112 -5.14 10.55 -9.23
N GLY A 113 -4.09 9.98 -8.60
CA GLY A 113 -2.92 9.49 -9.33
C GLY A 113 -3.22 8.21 -10.11
N ILE A 114 -3.50 7.11 -9.40
CA ILE A 114 -3.65 5.79 -10.03
C ILE A 114 -4.88 5.74 -10.94
N LEU A 115 -6.05 6.06 -10.39
CA LEU A 115 -7.30 5.99 -11.14
C LEU A 115 -7.30 7.02 -12.28
N GLY A 116 -6.87 8.26 -12.02
CA GLY A 116 -6.82 9.32 -13.02
C GLY A 116 -5.84 8.99 -14.16
N LEU A 117 -4.62 8.58 -13.84
CA LEU A 117 -3.60 8.22 -14.84
C LEU A 117 -4.02 6.99 -15.66
N ALA A 118 -4.58 5.97 -14.99
CA ALA A 118 -5.08 4.77 -15.65
C ALA A 118 -6.26 5.11 -16.61
N ALA A 119 -7.19 5.95 -16.16
CA ALA A 119 -8.32 6.41 -17.00
C ALA A 119 -7.81 7.20 -18.21
N LEU A 120 -6.83 8.09 -18.01
CA LEU A 120 -6.23 8.86 -19.11
C LEU A 120 -5.55 7.94 -20.13
N MET A 121 -4.66 7.05 -19.68
CA MET A 121 -3.90 6.16 -20.58
C MET A 121 -4.82 5.13 -21.26
N GLY A 122 -5.79 4.59 -20.51
CA GLY A 122 -6.78 3.67 -21.06
C GLY A 122 -7.69 4.35 -22.06
N GLY A 123 -8.16 5.55 -21.74
CA GLY A 123 -9.02 6.37 -22.61
C GLY A 123 -8.32 6.77 -23.90
N LEU A 124 -7.05 7.17 -23.83
CA LEU A 124 -6.26 7.51 -25.03
C LEU A 124 -6.08 6.30 -25.95
N LYS A 125 -6.01 5.09 -25.39
CA LYS A 125 -5.79 3.87 -26.19
C LYS A 125 -7.09 3.22 -26.69
N HIS A 126 -8.15 3.25 -25.90
CA HIS A 126 -9.38 2.48 -26.15
C HIS A 126 -10.64 3.33 -26.31
N GLY A 127 -10.56 4.64 -26.05
CA GLY A 127 -11.73 5.48 -25.96
C GLY A 127 -12.47 5.21 -24.65
N GLU A 128 -13.76 4.96 -24.73
CA GLU A 128 -14.58 4.66 -23.55
C GLU A 128 -14.28 3.26 -22.99
N GLN A 129 -14.13 3.19 -21.69
CA GLN A 129 -13.89 1.92 -20.99
C GLN A 129 -14.98 1.68 -19.94
N SER A 130 -15.63 0.52 -20.01
CA SER A 130 -16.77 0.19 -19.18
C SER A 130 -16.34 -0.42 -17.84
N TYR A 131 -17.07 -0.10 -16.79
CA TYR A 131 -16.99 -0.70 -15.44
C TYR A 131 -18.35 -0.65 -14.76
N LYS A 132 -18.50 -1.31 -13.63
CA LYS A 132 -19.75 -1.29 -12.84
C LYS A 132 -19.74 -0.11 -11.87
N ASP A 133 -20.68 0.77 -12.01
CA ASP A 133 -20.87 1.95 -11.20
C ASP A 133 -21.10 1.60 -9.70
N ASP A 134 -21.80 0.50 -9.45
CA ASP A 134 -22.10 0.02 -8.09
C ASP A 134 -20.82 -0.20 -7.25
N SER A 135 -19.74 -0.70 -7.87
CA SER A 135 -18.47 -0.90 -7.16
C SER A 135 -17.87 0.44 -6.76
N ALA A 136 -17.80 1.39 -7.69
CA ALA A 136 -17.24 2.72 -7.43
C ALA A 136 -18.00 3.44 -6.32
N ARG A 137 -19.34 3.38 -6.37
CA ARG A 137 -20.20 3.97 -5.33
C ARG A 137 -19.97 3.32 -3.96
N SER A 138 -19.91 1.98 -3.92
CA SER A 138 -19.69 1.23 -2.68
C SER A 138 -18.36 1.61 -2.05
N TYR A 139 -17.28 1.59 -2.84
CA TYR A 139 -15.95 2.00 -2.37
C TYR A 139 -15.97 3.44 -1.86
N SER A 140 -16.52 4.38 -2.64
CA SER A 140 -16.51 5.81 -2.31
C SER A 140 -17.24 6.08 -0.98
N VAL A 141 -18.42 5.49 -0.78
CA VAL A 141 -19.19 5.65 0.47
C VAL A 141 -18.37 5.12 1.65
N MET A 142 -17.74 3.96 1.49
CA MET A 142 -16.98 3.35 2.57
C MET A 142 -15.71 4.12 2.89
N ILE A 143 -14.98 4.60 1.85
CA ILE A 143 -13.78 5.44 2.01
C ILE A 143 -14.17 6.73 2.78
N LEU A 144 -15.23 7.42 2.32
CA LEU A 144 -15.68 8.66 2.95
C LEU A 144 -16.10 8.43 4.41
N THR A 145 -16.79 7.32 4.69
CA THR A 145 -17.19 6.96 6.06
C THR A 145 -15.98 6.69 6.93
N ALA A 146 -15.04 5.89 6.43
CA ALA A 146 -13.82 5.54 7.16
C ALA A 146 -12.98 6.79 7.42
N MET A 147 -12.78 7.65 6.41
CA MET A 147 -12.04 8.91 6.54
C MET A 147 -12.72 9.86 7.52
N ALA A 148 -14.05 9.99 7.46
CA ALA A 148 -14.80 10.83 8.37
C ALA A 148 -14.59 10.39 9.83
N VAL A 149 -14.75 9.09 10.10
CA VAL A 149 -14.60 8.54 11.46
C VAL A 149 -13.15 8.64 11.94
N SER A 150 -12.16 8.36 11.08
CA SER A 150 -10.76 8.26 11.52
C SER A 150 -10.00 9.59 11.47
N MET A 151 -10.39 10.51 10.60
CA MET A 151 -9.58 11.71 10.32
C MET A 151 -10.30 13.03 10.60
N VAL A 152 -11.65 13.06 10.44
CA VAL A 152 -12.40 14.31 10.60
C VAL A 152 -12.97 14.43 12.02
N VAL A 153 -13.67 13.41 12.49
CA VAL A 153 -14.31 13.45 13.83
C VAL A 153 -13.28 13.65 14.95
N PRO A 154 -12.07 13.04 14.91
CA PRO A 154 -11.07 13.27 15.98
C PRO A 154 -10.71 14.73 16.24
N GLU A 155 -10.80 15.59 15.21
CA GLU A 155 -10.50 17.03 15.34
C GLU A 155 -11.47 17.73 16.33
N PHE A 156 -12.63 17.13 16.59
CA PHE A 156 -13.67 17.68 17.46
C PHE A 156 -13.72 16.98 18.81
N ILE A 157 -12.87 15.96 19.04
CA ILE A 157 -12.87 15.18 20.28
C ILE A 157 -11.90 15.84 21.29
N PRO A 158 -12.36 16.11 22.52
CA PRO A 158 -11.45 16.63 23.56
C PRO A 158 -10.29 15.69 23.85
N GLU A 159 -9.11 16.25 24.09
CA GLU A 159 -7.89 15.47 24.40
C GLU A 159 -8.09 14.48 25.55
N SER A 160 -8.92 14.82 26.54
CA SER A 160 -9.22 13.92 27.67
C SER A 160 -9.84 12.60 27.24
N ASN A 161 -10.50 12.57 26.06
CA ASN A 161 -11.27 11.41 25.59
C ASN A 161 -10.59 10.66 24.43
N TRP A 162 -9.33 11.05 24.08
CA TRP A 162 -8.66 10.46 22.90
C TRP A 162 -8.55 8.93 22.97
N LYS A 163 -8.23 8.36 24.15
CA LYS A 163 -8.10 6.90 24.31
C LYS A 163 -9.41 6.16 24.02
N LEU A 164 -10.52 6.73 24.50
CA LEU A 164 -11.84 6.15 24.27
C LEU A 164 -12.19 6.25 22.78
N TYR A 165 -11.87 7.39 22.17
CA TYR A 165 -12.14 7.60 20.75
C TYR A 165 -11.25 6.67 19.86
N SER A 166 -9.98 6.49 20.20
CA SER A 166 -9.09 5.54 19.50
C SER A 166 -9.66 4.12 19.56
N ALA A 167 -10.11 3.67 20.74
CA ALA A 167 -10.73 2.36 20.88
C ALA A 167 -12.02 2.24 20.03
N PHE A 168 -12.83 3.30 20.00
CA PHE A 168 -14.03 3.37 19.14
C PHE A 168 -13.63 3.29 17.66
N THR A 169 -12.62 4.05 17.23
CA THR A 169 -12.15 4.06 15.83
C THR A 169 -11.67 2.67 15.41
N ILE A 170 -10.89 1.99 16.26
CA ILE A 170 -10.44 0.61 15.99
C ILE A 170 -11.65 -0.29 15.76
N GLY A 171 -12.64 -0.25 16.67
CA GLY A 171 -13.86 -1.06 16.56
C GLY A 171 -14.66 -0.73 15.30
N ALA A 172 -14.81 0.55 14.99
CA ALA A 172 -15.55 1.02 13.81
C ALA A 172 -14.87 0.55 12.51
N MET A 173 -13.53 0.65 12.42
CA MET A 173 -12.78 0.19 11.23
C MET A 173 -12.89 -1.33 11.06
N ILE A 174 -12.77 -2.11 12.14
CA ILE A 174 -12.93 -3.57 12.10
C ILE A 174 -14.35 -3.93 11.61
N LEU A 175 -15.36 -3.24 12.12
CA LEU A 175 -16.76 -3.45 11.70
C LEU A 175 -16.95 -3.12 10.21
N LEU A 176 -16.45 -1.95 9.77
CA LEU A 176 -16.52 -1.53 8.36
C LEU A 176 -15.82 -2.54 7.46
N TYR A 177 -14.64 -3.03 7.87
CA TYR A 177 -13.91 -4.04 7.12
C TYR A 177 -14.71 -5.36 7.02
N GLY A 178 -15.31 -5.79 8.12
CA GLY A 178 -16.18 -6.98 8.15
C GLY A 178 -17.36 -6.84 7.20
N LEU A 179 -18.01 -5.67 7.19
CA LEU A 179 -19.11 -5.36 6.27
C LEU A 179 -18.65 -5.37 4.81
N PHE A 180 -17.49 -4.79 4.53
CA PHE A 180 -16.89 -4.79 3.20
C PHE A 180 -16.61 -6.21 2.72
N LEU A 181 -15.99 -7.05 3.56
CA LEU A 181 -15.71 -8.45 3.25
C LEU A 181 -17.01 -9.22 2.97
N ARG A 182 -18.05 -8.97 3.78
CA ARG A 182 -19.37 -9.59 3.58
C ARG A 182 -19.98 -9.20 2.22
N MET A 183 -19.80 -7.95 1.79
CA MET A 183 -20.23 -7.50 0.46
C MET A 183 -19.42 -8.18 -0.65
N GLN A 184 -18.10 -8.26 -0.47
CA GLN A 184 -17.18 -8.80 -1.47
C GLN A 184 -17.34 -10.31 -1.68
N VAL A 185 -17.61 -11.07 -0.61
CA VAL A 185 -17.73 -12.54 -0.64
C VAL A 185 -19.20 -12.99 -0.80
N GLY A 186 -20.15 -12.15 -0.37
CA GLY A 186 -21.57 -12.50 -0.26
C GLY A 186 -22.38 -12.25 -1.54
N PRO A 187 -23.71 -12.07 -1.39
CA PRO A 187 -24.62 -11.92 -2.53
C PRO A 187 -24.33 -10.73 -3.43
N HIS A 188 -23.57 -9.74 -2.95
CA HIS A 188 -23.24 -8.52 -3.69
C HIS A 188 -21.86 -8.58 -4.37
N SER A 189 -21.22 -9.75 -4.39
CA SER A 189 -19.89 -9.94 -5.03
C SER A 189 -19.87 -9.53 -6.50
N TYR A 190 -21.02 -9.59 -7.18
CA TYR A 190 -21.16 -9.19 -8.57
C TYR A 190 -20.87 -7.68 -8.80
N PHE A 191 -20.95 -6.84 -7.76
CA PHE A 191 -20.57 -5.41 -7.86
C PHE A 191 -19.08 -5.28 -8.29
N PHE A 192 -18.24 -6.15 -7.78
CA PHE A 192 -16.79 -6.09 -7.94
C PHE A 192 -16.29 -6.88 -9.16
N SER A 193 -17.18 -7.49 -9.93
CA SER A 193 -16.85 -8.28 -11.11
C SER A 193 -17.48 -7.70 -12.38
N TYR A 194 -16.78 -7.79 -13.49
CA TYR A 194 -17.25 -7.32 -14.80
C TYR A 194 -16.93 -8.38 -15.87
N SER A 195 -17.94 -8.76 -16.65
CA SER A 195 -17.77 -9.73 -17.75
C SER A 195 -17.41 -8.95 -19.01
N TYR A 196 -16.12 -8.91 -19.34
CA TYR A 196 -15.63 -8.28 -20.55
C TYR A 196 -16.03 -9.12 -21.78
N PRO A 197 -16.49 -8.48 -22.88
CA PRO A 197 -16.89 -9.22 -24.09
C PRO A 197 -15.81 -10.13 -24.66
N ASP A 198 -14.54 -9.76 -24.53
CA ASP A 198 -13.40 -10.51 -25.05
C ASP A 198 -13.01 -11.74 -24.21
N LYS A 199 -13.68 -11.97 -23.07
CA LYS A 199 -13.37 -13.11 -22.21
C LYS A 199 -13.69 -14.46 -22.89
N LYS A 200 -14.59 -14.47 -23.88
CA LYS A 200 -14.91 -15.66 -24.68
C LYS A 200 -13.73 -16.14 -25.54
N ARG A 201 -12.92 -15.19 -26.03
CA ARG A 201 -11.74 -15.50 -26.87
C ARG A 201 -10.56 -16.07 -26.07
N ARG A 202 -10.53 -15.82 -24.75
CA ARG A 202 -9.40 -16.27 -23.89
C ARG A 202 -9.57 -17.66 -23.31
N LYS A 203 -10.80 -18.21 -23.32
CA LYS A 203 -11.04 -19.59 -22.84
C LYS A 203 -10.37 -20.65 -23.74
N ASP A 204 -10.02 -20.26 -25.00
CA ASP A 204 -9.36 -21.15 -25.95
C ASP A 204 -7.82 -21.04 -25.91
N GLN A 205 -7.27 -20.14 -25.09
CA GLN A 205 -5.83 -20.17 -24.84
C GLN A 205 -5.57 -21.22 -23.74
N PRO A 206 -4.64 -22.15 -23.97
CA PRO A 206 -4.31 -23.11 -22.94
C PRO A 206 -3.95 -22.34 -21.67
N GLU A 207 -4.61 -22.70 -20.57
CA GLU A 207 -4.17 -22.26 -19.24
C GLU A 207 -2.65 -22.41 -19.23
N HIS A 208 -1.94 -21.29 -19.10
CA HIS A 208 -0.50 -21.37 -18.89
C HIS A 208 -0.32 -22.41 -17.79
N ALA A 209 0.32 -23.52 -18.16
CA ALA A 209 0.56 -24.63 -17.26
C ALA A 209 0.93 -24.04 -15.90
N ALA A 210 0.04 -24.22 -14.94
CA ALA A 210 0.22 -23.63 -13.62
C ALA A 210 1.58 -24.12 -13.13
N LYS A 211 2.59 -23.23 -13.21
CA LYS A 211 3.89 -23.48 -12.58
C LYS A 211 3.55 -23.94 -11.18
N GLU A 212 4.03 -25.11 -10.79
CA GLU A 212 3.87 -25.61 -9.43
C GLU A 212 4.34 -24.52 -8.45
N VAL A 213 3.40 -23.66 -8.05
CA VAL A 213 3.68 -22.63 -7.08
C VAL A 213 3.81 -23.34 -5.73
N ARG A 214 5.03 -23.43 -5.22
CA ARG A 214 5.27 -23.90 -3.86
C ARG A 214 4.75 -22.84 -2.91
N LEU A 215 3.54 -23.08 -2.40
CA LEU A 215 2.82 -22.15 -1.51
C LEU A 215 3.71 -21.67 -0.35
N SER A 216 4.39 -22.61 0.30
CA SER A 216 5.30 -22.31 1.42
C SER A 216 6.46 -21.42 1.02
N LEU A 217 6.98 -21.62 -0.20
CA LEU A 217 8.08 -20.78 -0.71
C LEU A 217 7.60 -19.34 -0.99
N SER A 218 6.42 -19.19 -1.60
CA SER A 218 5.85 -17.86 -1.90
C SER A 218 5.52 -17.11 -0.60
N ILE A 219 4.96 -17.79 0.40
CA ILE A 219 4.72 -17.19 1.72
C ILE A 219 6.05 -16.79 2.38
N GLY A 220 7.04 -17.66 2.33
CA GLY A 220 8.37 -17.40 2.88
C GLY A 220 9.03 -16.18 2.25
N ILE A 221 8.98 -16.08 0.91
CA ILE A 221 9.56 -14.94 0.16
C ILE A 221 8.77 -13.66 0.47
N LEU A 222 7.45 -13.73 0.57
CA LEU A 222 6.61 -12.59 0.92
C LEU A 222 6.98 -12.04 2.30
N VAL A 223 6.99 -12.90 3.32
CA VAL A 223 7.32 -12.52 4.70
C VAL A 223 8.76 -11.97 4.78
N PHE A 224 9.70 -12.67 4.16
CA PHE A 224 11.11 -12.24 4.11
C PHE A 224 11.24 -10.89 3.40
N GLY A 225 10.51 -10.69 2.29
CA GLY A 225 10.51 -9.43 1.55
C GLY A 225 10.00 -8.26 2.40
N VAL A 226 8.93 -8.48 3.18
CA VAL A 226 8.38 -7.46 4.09
C VAL A 226 9.43 -7.09 5.15
N VAL A 227 10.15 -8.07 5.71
CA VAL A 227 11.22 -7.81 6.70
C VAL A 227 12.35 -6.96 6.07
N ILE A 228 12.76 -7.29 4.85
CA ILE A 228 13.81 -6.53 4.13
C ILE A 228 13.32 -5.10 3.83
N ILE A 229 12.07 -4.93 3.43
CA ILE A 229 11.47 -3.61 3.20
C ILE A 229 11.51 -2.79 4.50
N GLY A 230 11.12 -3.39 5.62
CA GLY A 230 11.17 -2.73 6.92
C GLY A 230 12.58 -2.28 7.29
N ALA A 231 13.56 -3.16 7.12
CA ALA A 231 14.96 -2.83 7.39
C ALA A 231 15.48 -1.68 6.51
N LEU A 232 15.15 -1.71 5.22
CA LEU A 232 15.53 -0.60 4.31
C LEU A 232 14.80 0.71 4.69
N ALA A 233 13.53 0.62 5.10
CA ALA A 233 12.71 1.78 5.47
C ALA A 233 13.29 2.50 6.69
N GLU A 234 13.88 1.76 7.63
CA GLU A 234 14.54 2.35 8.81
C GLU A 234 15.68 3.29 8.41
N VAL A 235 16.60 2.83 7.57
CA VAL A 235 17.73 3.65 7.09
C VAL A 235 17.24 4.74 6.14
N MET A 236 16.28 4.41 5.27
CA MET A 236 15.69 5.35 4.31
C MET A 236 15.04 6.54 5.03
N SER A 237 14.28 6.29 6.09
CA SER A 237 13.65 7.35 6.87
C SER A 237 14.69 8.38 7.34
N LYS A 238 15.72 7.92 8.04
CA LYS A 238 16.78 8.78 8.58
C LYS A 238 17.53 9.57 7.48
N THR A 239 17.80 8.90 6.35
CA THR A 239 18.54 9.54 5.23
C THR A 239 17.67 10.56 4.49
N VAL A 240 16.38 10.28 4.30
CA VAL A 240 15.44 11.21 3.66
C VAL A 240 15.19 12.43 4.56
N ASP A 241 14.94 12.20 5.84
CA ASP A 241 14.68 13.28 6.80
C ASP A 241 15.89 14.24 6.88
N LEU A 242 17.10 13.70 7.04
CA LEU A 242 18.32 14.53 7.01
C LEU A 242 18.51 15.21 5.64
N GLY A 243 18.26 14.49 4.56
CA GLY A 243 18.42 15.01 3.19
C GLY A 243 17.47 16.16 2.87
N LEU A 244 16.29 16.17 3.47
CA LEU A 244 15.29 17.24 3.28
C LEU A 244 15.48 18.39 4.28
N GLU A 245 16.24 18.18 5.34
CA GLU A 245 16.51 19.20 6.36
C GLU A 245 17.15 20.44 5.73
N GLY A 246 16.59 21.59 6.00
CA GLY A 246 17.09 22.88 5.46
C GLY A 246 16.75 23.14 3.99
N SER A 247 16.10 22.19 3.30
CA SER A 247 15.73 22.37 1.88
C SER A 247 14.50 23.26 1.68
N GLY A 248 13.75 23.53 2.75
CA GLY A 248 12.45 24.21 2.66
C GLY A 248 11.31 23.27 2.24
N ALA A 249 11.56 21.99 2.08
CA ALA A 249 10.54 21.01 1.76
C ALA A 249 9.55 20.88 2.95
N PRO A 250 8.23 20.92 2.68
CA PRO A 250 7.26 20.74 3.77
C PRO A 250 7.30 19.30 4.30
N PRO A 251 7.01 19.08 5.59
CA PRO A 251 7.04 17.73 6.18
C PRO A 251 6.18 16.70 5.47
N VAL A 252 5.11 17.13 4.81
CA VAL A 252 4.23 16.24 4.03
C VAL A 252 4.96 15.54 2.86
N MET A 253 6.12 16.04 2.45
CA MET A 253 6.90 15.42 1.36
C MET A 253 7.32 14.00 1.70
N THR A 254 7.74 13.75 2.95
CA THR A 254 8.07 12.38 3.41
C THR A 254 6.82 11.48 3.36
N ALA A 255 5.66 11.98 3.78
CA ALA A 255 4.40 11.25 3.72
C ALA A 255 4.01 10.87 2.28
N ILE A 256 4.13 11.82 1.34
CA ILE A 256 3.86 11.58 -0.08
C ILE A 256 4.82 10.52 -0.65
N LEU A 257 6.10 10.60 -0.27
CA LEU A 257 7.11 9.65 -0.73
C LEU A 257 6.79 8.24 -0.22
N VAL A 258 6.43 8.09 1.05
CA VAL A 258 6.04 6.80 1.64
C VAL A 258 4.82 6.23 0.91
N ALA A 259 3.79 7.05 0.69
CA ALA A 259 2.59 6.65 -0.04
C ALA A 259 2.93 6.19 -1.47
N ALA A 260 3.80 6.93 -2.17
CA ALA A 260 4.20 6.58 -3.54
C ALA A 260 4.99 5.27 -3.60
N ILE A 261 5.85 5.02 -2.62
CA ILE A 261 6.64 3.78 -2.51
C ILE A 261 5.70 2.59 -2.31
N SER A 262 4.76 2.70 -1.36
CA SER A 262 3.83 1.61 -1.06
C SER A 262 2.89 1.33 -2.23
N ALA A 263 2.44 2.37 -2.94
CA ALA A 263 1.52 2.26 -4.07
C ALA A 263 2.18 1.84 -5.40
N ALA A 264 3.51 1.74 -5.47
CA ALA A 264 4.21 1.45 -6.73
C ALA A 264 3.71 0.16 -7.44
N PRO A 265 3.50 -0.97 -6.73
CA PRO A 265 2.95 -2.16 -7.38
C PRO A 265 1.52 -1.95 -7.92
N GLU A 266 0.69 -1.24 -7.18
CA GLU A 266 -0.70 -0.92 -7.56
C GLU A 266 -0.74 -0.03 -8.79
N ILE A 267 0.12 0.99 -8.85
CA ILE A 267 0.27 1.89 -10.01
C ILE A 267 0.53 1.05 -11.27
N LEU A 268 1.53 0.18 -11.23
CA LEU A 268 1.92 -0.64 -12.38
C LEU A 268 0.81 -1.60 -12.80
N THR A 269 0.15 -2.23 -11.83
CA THR A 269 -0.93 -3.19 -12.10
C THR A 269 -2.15 -2.49 -12.69
N ALA A 270 -2.53 -1.34 -12.13
CA ALA A 270 -3.67 -0.55 -12.63
C ALA A 270 -3.41 -0.05 -14.06
N LEU A 271 -2.20 0.45 -14.35
CA LEU A 271 -1.85 0.92 -15.70
C LEU A 271 -1.90 -0.23 -16.71
N ARG A 272 -1.39 -1.41 -16.36
CA ARG A 272 -1.48 -2.61 -17.22
C ARG A 272 -2.93 -3.00 -17.46
N ALA A 273 -3.78 -2.94 -16.44
CA ALA A 273 -5.21 -3.26 -16.53
C ALA A 273 -5.91 -2.26 -17.46
N ALA A 274 -5.65 -0.96 -17.32
CA ALA A 274 -6.22 0.10 -18.18
C ALA A 274 -5.83 -0.11 -19.65
N LEU A 275 -4.54 -0.36 -19.90
CA LEU A 275 -4.02 -0.61 -21.24
C LEU A 275 -4.52 -1.93 -21.86
N ALA A 276 -5.02 -2.85 -21.03
CA ALA A 276 -5.67 -4.10 -21.45
C ALA A 276 -7.20 -3.99 -21.52
N ASN A 277 -7.75 -2.77 -21.46
CA ASN A 277 -9.20 -2.48 -21.50
C ASN A 277 -9.97 -3.17 -20.36
N ARG A 278 -9.42 -3.10 -19.14
CA ARG A 278 -10.00 -3.72 -17.93
C ARG A 278 -10.25 -2.67 -16.85
N MET A 279 -11.12 -1.71 -17.14
CA MET A 279 -11.36 -0.57 -16.24
C MET A 279 -11.94 -1.00 -14.89
N GLN A 280 -12.75 -2.07 -14.84
CA GLN A 280 -13.23 -2.62 -13.56
C GLN A 280 -12.06 -3.01 -12.64
N SER A 281 -11.03 -3.63 -13.20
CA SER A 281 -9.83 -4.00 -12.44
C SER A 281 -9.11 -2.74 -11.91
N VAL A 282 -9.03 -1.68 -12.70
CA VAL A 282 -8.45 -0.40 -12.26
C VAL A 282 -9.22 0.17 -11.07
N VAL A 283 -10.57 0.23 -11.19
CA VAL A 283 -11.45 0.74 -10.13
C VAL A 283 -11.25 -0.09 -8.84
N ASN A 284 -11.23 -1.41 -8.98
CA ASN A 284 -11.04 -2.31 -7.83
C ASN A 284 -9.65 -2.15 -7.18
N ILE A 285 -8.60 -1.93 -8.00
CA ILE A 285 -7.24 -1.72 -7.47
C ILE A 285 -7.17 -0.36 -6.74
N ALA A 286 -7.50 0.72 -7.42
CA ALA A 286 -7.32 2.07 -6.88
C ALA A 286 -8.22 2.33 -5.66
N LEU A 287 -9.53 2.10 -5.80
CA LEU A 287 -10.47 2.35 -4.69
C LEU A 287 -10.35 1.28 -3.60
N GLY A 288 -10.00 0.04 -3.98
CA GLY A 288 -9.75 -1.03 -3.02
C GLY A 288 -8.51 -0.76 -2.18
N ALA A 289 -7.43 -0.25 -2.79
CA ALA A 289 -6.22 0.17 -2.09
C ALA A 289 -6.55 1.31 -1.10
N SER A 290 -7.18 2.39 -1.57
CA SER A 290 -7.62 3.51 -0.72
C SER A 290 -8.42 3.03 0.49
N LEU A 291 -9.43 2.19 0.26
CA LEU A 291 -10.29 1.68 1.33
C LEU A 291 -9.48 0.86 2.33
N SER A 292 -8.63 -0.02 1.82
CA SER A 292 -7.84 -0.93 2.66
C SER A 292 -6.79 -0.18 3.48
N THR A 293 -6.14 0.83 2.88
CA THR A 293 -5.21 1.71 3.58
C THR A 293 -5.90 2.35 4.79
N VAL A 294 -7.05 2.98 4.61
CA VAL A 294 -7.75 3.62 5.74
C VAL A 294 -8.19 2.57 6.77
N ILE A 295 -8.92 1.56 6.34
CA ILE A 295 -9.58 0.60 7.25
C ILE A 295 -8.56 -0.30 7.99
N LEU A 296 -7.42 -0.63 7.39
CA LEU A 296 -6.44 -1.54 8.01
C LEU A 296 -5.28 -0.80 8.68
N THR A 297 -4.80 0.30 8.09
CA THR A 297 -3.69 1.07 8.66
C THR A 297 -4.11 1.85 9.91
N VAL A 298 -5.27 2.50 9.88
CA VAL A 298 -5.77 3.30 11.02
C VAL A 298 -5.83 2.47 12.32
N PRO A 299 -6.46 1.29 12.37
CA PRO A 299 -6.48 0.51 13.62
C PRO A 299 -5.10 0.17 14.16
N VAL A 300 -4.13 -0.12 13.29
CA VAL A 300 -2.76 -0.45 13.71
C VAL A 300 -2.10 0.79 14.30
N MET A 301 -2.23 1.94 13.63
CA MET A 301 -1.65 3.20 14.12
C MET A 301 -2.30 3.64 15.45
N GLU A 302 -3.62 3.53 15.55
CA GLU A 302 -4.35 3.83 16.80
C GLU A 302 -3.96 2.88 17.93
N ALA A 303 -3.78 1.59 17.63
CA ALA A 303 -3.32 0.61 18.63
C ALA A 303 -1.90 0.92 19.09
N MET A 304 -1.00 1.31 18.18
CA MET A 304 0.35 1.76 18.53
C MET A 304 0.30 3.00 19.42
N ALA A 305 -0.54 3.99 19.09
CA ALA A 305 -0.75 5.20 19.89
C ALA A 305 -1.23 4.87 21.31
N LEU A 306 -2.19 3.96 21.43
CA LEU A 306 -2.70 3.50 22.72
C LEU A 306 -1.60 2.81 23.55
N TYR A 307 -0.77 1.99 22.88
CA TYR A 307 0.31 1.24 23.54
C TYR A 307 1.44 2.17 24.01
N THR A 308 1.85 3.12 23.16
CA THR A 308 2.94 4.06 23.48
C THR A 308 2.48 5.22 24.37
N GLY A 309 1.17 5.43 24.50
CA GLY A 309 0.60 6.57 25.23
C GLY A 309 0.77 7.90 24.51
N GLN A 310 1.11 7.86 23.21
CA GLN A 310 1.29 9.07 22.41
C GLN A 310 0.09 9.26 21.48
N UNK A 311 -0.52 10.32 21.49
CA UNK A 311 -1.66 10.53 20.69
C UNK A 311 -1.23 10.49 19.27
N UNK A 312 -1.72 9.85 18.77
CA UNK A 312 -1.52 9.87 17.44
C UNK A 312 -2.12 11.10 17.03
N UNK A 313 -1.65 11.60 16.66
CA UNK A 313 -2.01 12.78 16.24
C UNK A 313 -3.15 12.90 15.38
N UNK A 314 -3.55 12.08 15.43
CA UNK A 314 -4.71 12.25 14.86
C UNK A 314 -5.45 13.25 15.57
N CYS A 315 -5.20 13.37 16.67
CA CYS A 315 -5.98 14.26 17.56
C CYS A 315 -5.23 15.53 17.99
N LYS A 316 -4.20 15.95 17.32
CA LYS A 316 -3.52 17.23 17.66
C LYS A 316 -3.33 18.13 16.45
N ARG A 317 -3.59 19.42 16.70
CA ARG A 317 -3.20 20.51 15.79
C ARG A 317 -1.68 20.67 15.73
#